data_965023203f62e1d4eaef3e7ac2c746ed
#
_entry.id   965023203f62e1d4eaef3e7ac2c746ed
#
_cell.length_a   1.000
_cell.length_b   1.000
_cell.length_c   1.000
_cell.angle_alpha   90.00
_cell.angle_beta   90.00
_cell.angle_gamma   90.00
#
_symmetry.space_group_name_H-M   'P 1'
#
loop_
_entity.id
_entity.type
_entity.pdbx_description
1 polymer ?
#
loop_
_entity_poly.entity_id
_entity_poly.type
_entity_poly.pdbx_seq_one_letter_code
_entity_poly.pdbx_strand_id
1 'polypeptide(L)'
;EAISQVSSQTLPNLSVIDAVTDKLVLRPLIASHKQDIIDTAEAIGTAEFARHMPEYCGVISVNPTTKAKPNRVVYEEEQFDMAVLDRALERARLIAIDRVIEELGQDVQVEEVAEALPGQVVIDIRHPDQVEDQPLELAGIDVQAMPFYAVNNRFKELDANRQYLLYCDRGVMSRLHAHHLLSEGHANVRVYRPA
;
A
#
# COMPACT_ATOMS: atom_id res chain seq x y z
N GLU A 1 9.14 -14.34 6.78
CA GLU A 1 7.96 -15.16 7.02
C GLU A 1 8.04 -15.83 8.38
N ALA A 2 6.92 -15.91 9.11
CA ALA A 2 6.79 -16.66 10.35
C ALA A 2 5.50 -17.49 10.30
N ILE A 3 5.53 -18.74 10.77
CA ILE A 3 4.38 -19.65 10.72
C ILE A 3 3.22 -19.08 11.54
N SER A 4 2.02 -19.14 10.98
CA SER A 4 0.75 -18.78 11.64
C SER A 4 0.61 -17.30 12.03
N GLN A 5 1.41 -16.39 11.50
CA GLN A 5 1.22 -14.95 11.71
C GLN A 5 0.04 -14.41 10.89
N VAL A 6 -0.11 -14.90 9.67
CA VAL A 6 -1.25 -14.62 8.80
C VAL A 6 -1.72 -15.91 8.11
N SER A 7 -2.94 -15.90 7.57
CA SER A 7 -3.55 -17.08 6.95
C SER A 7 -2.74 -17.68 5.78
N SER A 8 -1.95 -16.90 5.08
CA SER A 8 -1.07 -17.37 4.00
C SER A 8 0.17 -18.12 4.52
N GLN A 9 0.59 -17.92 5.76
CA GLN A 9 1.81 -18.47 6.35
C GLN A 9 1.56 -19.76 7.13
N THR A 10 0.80 -20.67 6.56
CA THR A 10 0.63 -22.02 7.10
C THR A 10 1.67 -22.98 6.50
N LEU A 11 2.00 -24.06 7.20
CA LEU A 11 2.92 -25.07 6.68
C LEU A 11 2.51 -25.61 5.31
N PRO A 12 1.21 -25.94 5.04
CA PRO A 12 0.79 -26.37 3.71
C PRO A 12 1.04 -25.31 2.63
N ASN A 13 0.77 -24.03 2.91
CA ASN A 13 1.00 -22.96 1.96
C ASN A 13 2.50 -22.74 1.70
N LEU A 14 3.30 -22.70 2.77
CA LEU A 14 4.75 -22.55 2.65
C LEU A 14 5.39 -23.72 1.89
N SER A 15 4.89 -24.93 2.07
CA SER A 15 5.36 -26.11 1.31
C SER A 15 5.08 -25.99 -0.19
N VAL A 16 3.93 -25.43 -0.59
CA VAL A 16 3.63 -25.18 -2.00
C VAL A 16 4.51 -24.06 -2.57
N ILE A 17 4.71 -22.99 -1.80
CA ILE A 17 5.59 -21.88 -2.21
C ILE A 17 7.04 -22.36 -2.34
N ASP A 18 7.50 -23.21 -1.43
CA ASP A 18 8.88 -23.71 -1.45
C ASP A 18 9.16 -24.65 -2.64
N ALA A 19 8.12 -25.35 -3.09
CA ALA A 19 8.23 -26.29 -4.21
C ALA A 19 8.44 -25.64 -5.58
N VAL A 20 8.25 -24.30 -5.72
CA VAL A 20 8.40 -23.59 -6.99
C VAL A 20 9.84 -23.18 -7.30
N THR A 21 10.76 -23.38 -6.38
CA THR A 21 12.17 -23.02 -6.56
C THR A 21 13.08 -24.12 -6.01
N ASP A 22 14.19 -24.35 -6.68
CA ASP A 22 15.30 -25.21 -6.23
C ASP A 22 16.38 -24.44 -5.44
N LYS A 23 16.19 -23.14 -5.27
CA LYS A 23 17.12 -22.27 -4.52
C LYS A 23 16.88 -22.38 -3.02
N LEU A 24 17.95 -22.29 -2.25
CA LEU A 24 17.86 -22.22 -0.80
C LEU A 24 17.19 -20.92 -0.36
N VAL A 25 16.02 -21.03 0.27
CA VAL A 25 15.29 -19.90 0.86
C VAL A 25 15.53 -19.87 2.36
N LEU A 26 16.23 -18.86 2.86
CA LEU A 26 16.48 -18.67 4.28
C LEU A 26 15.30 -17.94 4.93
N ARG A 27 14.74 -18.54 5.99
CA ARG A 27 13.61 -17.98 6.76
C ARG A 27 13.98 -17.87 8.24
N PRO A 28 14.84 -16.92 8.63
CA PRO A 28 15.39 -16.84 9.99
C PRO A 28 14.32 -16.65 11.08
N LEU A 29 13.16 -16.12 10.73
CA LEU A 29 12.06 -15.85 11.68
C LEU A 29 10.94 -16.88 11.62
N ILE A 30 11.11 -18.00 10.91
CA ILE A 30 10.01 -18.93 10.62
C ILE A 30 9.34 -19.50 11.86
N ALA A 31 10.09 -19.74 12.93
CA ALA A 31 9.60 -20.28 14.19
C ALA A 31 9.47 -19.23 15.31
N SER A 32 9.67 -17.95 15.01
CA SER A 32 9.62 -16.89 16.01
C SER A 32 8.16 -16.49 16.30
N HIS A 33 7.86 -16.22 17.57
CA HIS A 33 6.59 -15.60 17.95
C HIS A 33 6.56 -14.14 17.54
N LYS A 34 5.35 -13.59 17.38
CA LYS A 34 5.18 -12.19 16.99
C LYS A 34 5.91 -11.22 17.92
N GLN A 35 5.88 -11.47 19.23
CA GLN A 35 6.58 -10.63 20.20
C GLN A 35 8.09 -10.67 20.01
N ASP A 36 8.69 -11.84 19.80
CA ASP A 36 10.14 -11.98 19.57
C ASP A 36 10.59 -11.20 18.32
N ILE A 37 9.73 -11.16 17.29
CA ILE A 37 9.97 -10.38 16.06
C ILE A 37 9.92 -8.89 16.35
N ILE A 38 8.95 -8.44 17.16
CA ILE A 38 8.83 -7.03 17.57
C ILE A 38 10.05 -6.63 18.41
N ASP A 39 10.42 -7.44 19.40
CA ASP A 39 11.58 -7.18 20.26
C ASP A 39 12.88 -7.13 19.44
N THR A 40 13.01 -8.01 18.45
CA THR A 40 14.14 -7.98 17.51
C THR A 40 14.14 -6.70 16.69
N ALA A 41 12.98 -6.30 16.15
CA ALA A 41 12.85 -5.07 15.39
C ALA A 41 13.17 -3.82 16.21
N GLU A 42 12.81 -3.80 17.49
CA GLU A 42 13.18 -2.74 18.43
C GLU A 42 14.70 -2.72 18.68
N ALA A 43 15.28 -3.88 18.93
CA ALA A 43 16.72 -4.02 19.19
C ALA A 43 17.59 -3.55 18.02
N ILE A 44 17.16 -3.77 16.77
CA ILE A 44 17.88 -3.33 15.56
C ILE A 44 17.41 -1.96 15.02
N GLY A 45 16.49 -1.28 15.72
CA GLY A 45 16.05 0.07 15.39
C GLY A 45 15.09 0.18 14.19
N THR A 46 14.44 -0.91 13.77
CA THR A 46 13.49 -0.91 12.63
C THR A 46 12.02 -0.82 13.03
N ALA A 47 11.69 -1.01 14.31
CA ALA A 47 10.32 -1.03 14.81
C ALA A 47 9.55 0.27 14.53
N GLU A 48 10.21 1.43 14.65
CA GLU A 48 9.59 2.74 14.41
C GLU A 48 9.10 2.87 12.95
N PHE A 49 9.87 2.37 12.00
CA PHE A 49 9.45 2.36 10.60
C PHE A 49 8.26 1.43 10.36
N ALA A 50 8.26 0.26 10.99
CA ALA A 50 7.21 -0.74 10.83
C ALA A 50 5.87 -0.36 11.47
N ARG A 51 5.88 0.35 12.62
CA ARG A 51 4.66 0.76 13.35
C ARG A 51 3.66 1.56 12.53
N HIS A 52 4.17 2.27 11.53
CA HIS A 52 3.37 3.18 10.72
C HIS A 52 3.08 2.64 9.33
N MET A 53 3.50 1.41 9.05
CA MET A 53 3.16 0.73 7.80
C MET A 53 1.77 0.10 7.92
N PRO A 54 0.84 0.45 7.02
CA PRO A 54 -0.48 -0.16 7.04
C PRO A 54 -0.40 -1.65 6.70
N GLU A 55 -1.24 -2.44 7.36
CA GLU A 55 -1.37 -3.85 7.05
C GLU A 55 -2.36 -4.06 5.91
N TYR A 56 -1.88 -4.58 4.79
CA TYR A 56 -2.69 -4.78 3.59
C TYR A 56 -3.38 -6.14 3.56
N CYS A 57 -2.79 -7.16 4.17
CA CYS A 57 -3.27 -8.55 4.04
C CYS A 57 -4.70 -8.75 4.56
N GLY A 58 -5.05 -8.14 5.69
CA GLY A 58 -6.40 -8.23 6.26
C GLY A 58 -7.47 -7.50 5.44
N VAL A 59 -7.05 -6.54 4.63
CA VAL A 59 -7.96 -5.65 3.90
C VAL A 59 -8.25 -6.15 2.49
N ILE A 60 -7.23 -6.66 1.78
CA ILE A 60 -7.36 -7.08 0.38
C ILE A 60 -7.67 -8.57 0.19
N SER A 61 -7.47 -9.38 1.22
CA SER A 61 -7.69 -10.82 1.14
C SER A 61 -9.15 -11.17 1.38
N VAL A 62 -9.77 -11.82 0.40
CA VAL A 62 -11.13 -12.37 0.52
C VAL A 62 -11.02 -13.90 0.61
N ASN A 63 -11.43 -14.48 1.74
CA ASN A 63 -11.38 -15.92 1.99
C ASN A 63 -10.01 -16.56 1.69
N PRO A 64 -8.90 -16.09 2.30
CA PRO A 64 -7.57 -16.59 1.99
C PRO A 64 -7.47 -18.08 2.30
N THR A 65 -6.85 -18.86 1.41
CA THR A 65 -6.62 -20.27 1.65
C THR A 65 -5.53 -20.49 2.69
N THR A 66 -5.79 -21.40 3.64
CA THR A 66 -4.79 -21.87 4.63
C THR A 66 -4.22 -23.23 4.27
N LYS A 67 -4.69 -23.85 3.19
CA LYS A 67 -4.33 -25.19 2.76
C LYS A 67 -4.27 -25.26 1.23
N ALA A 68 -3.31 -24.55 0.67
CA ALA A 68 -3.06 -24.53 -0.77
C ALA A 68 -2.75 -25.94 -1.29
N LYS A 69 -3.18 -26.22 -2.51
CA LYS A 69 -2.88 -27.46 -3.23
C LYS A 69 -2.20 -27.08 -4.54
N PRO A 70 -1.09 -27.75 -4.94
CA PRO A 70 -0.34 -27.42 -6.15
C PRO A 70 -1.20 -27.31 -7.40
N ASN A 71 -2.07 -28.30 -7.64
CA ASN A 71 -2.96 -28.32 -8.80
C ASN A 71 -3.98 -27.17 -8.80
N ARG A 72 -4.37 -26.67 -7.63
CA ARG A 72 -5.26 -25.52 -7.54
C ARG A 72 -4.51 -24.22 -7.84
N VAL A 73 -3.27 -24.11 -7.38
CA VAL A 73 -2.40 -22.97 -7.70
C VAL A 73 -2.18 -22.88 -9.21
N VAL A 74 -1.84 -23.98 -9.87
CA VAL A 74 -1.68 -24.02 -11.34
C VAL A 74 -2.96 -23.54 -12.03
N TYR A 75 -4.13 -24.01 -11.59
CA TYR A 75 -5.41 -23.58 -12.16
C TYR A 75 -5.65 -22.07 -12.01
N GLU A 76 -5.32 -21.48 -10.86
CA GLU A 76 -5.48 -20.03 -10.64
C GLU A 76 -4.43 -19.22 -11.45
N GLU A 77 -3.23 -19.74 -11.60
CA GLU A 77 -2.19 -19.13 -12.45
C GLU A 77 -2.59 -19.10 -13.94
N GLU A 78 -3.26 -20.14 -14.43
CA GLU A 78 -3.80 -20.17 -15.81
C GLU A 78 -4.87 -19.09 -16.05
N GLN A 79 -5.55 -18.63 -14.98
CA GLN A 79 -6.55 -17.55 -15.06
C GLN A 79 -5.93 -16.16 -14.86
N PHE A 80 -4.68 -16.10 -14.41
CA PHE A 80 -4.00 -14.83 -14.14
C PHE A 80 -3.46 -14.21 -15.43
N ASP A 81 -3.72 -12.93 -15.64
CA ASP A 81 -3.11 -12.18 -16.74
C ASP A 81 -1.63 -11.92 -16.47
N MET A 82 -0.76 -12.82 -16.93
CA MET A 82 0.69 -12.72 -16.77
C MET A 82 1.28 -11.43 -17.38
N ALA A 83 0.60 -10.81 -18.34
CA ALA A 83 1.06 -9.55 -18.92
C ALA A 83 1.06 -8.39 -17.88
N VAL A 84 0.33 -8.51 -16.79
CA VAL A 84 0.42 -7.57 -15.65
C VAL A 84 1.79 -7.64 -15.02
N LEU A 85 2.30 -8.85 -14.80
CA LEU A 85 3.64 -9.08 -14.23
C LEU A 85 4.74 -8.62 -15.19
N ASP A 86 4.62 -8.96 -16.48
CA ASP A 86 5.58 -8.54 -17.50
C ASP A 86 5.70 -7.02 -17.56
N ARG A 87 4.57 -6.31 -17.61
CA ARG A 87 4.55 -4.84 -17.55
C ARG A 87 5.16 -4.28 -16.25
N ALA A 88 4.93 -4.94 -15.12
CA ALA A 88 5.52 -4.52 -13.86
C ALA A 88 7.06 -4.68 -13.86
N LEU A 89 7.57 -5.79 -14.42
CA LEU A 89 8.99 -6.05 -14.55
C LEU A 89 9.66 -5.07 -15.52
N GLU A 90 9.03 -4.76 -16.66
CA GLU A 90 9.53 -3.79 -17.62
C GLU A 90 9.64 -2.38 -17.02
N ARG A 91 8.72 -2.01 -16.13
CA ARG A 91 8.71 -0.71 -15.42
C ARG A 91 9.59 -0.69 -14.18
N ALA A 92 10.03 -1.85 -13.69
CA ALA A 92 10.86 -1.94 -12.49
C ALA A 92 12.19 -1.23 -12.68
N ARG A 93 12.54 -0.36 -11.74
CA ARG A 93 13.82 0.35 -11.72
C ARG A 93 14.54 0.06 -10.41
N LEU A 94 15.83 -0.17 -10.51
CA LEU A 94 16.71 -0.25 -9.35
C LEU A 94 17.30 1.14 -9.11
N ILE A 95 16.95 1.74 -8.01
CA ILE A 95 17.39 3.07 -7.62
C ILE A 95 18.25 2.94 -6.37
N ALA A 96 19.41 3.59 -6.36
CA ALA A 96 20.25 3.68 -5.16
C ALA A 96 19.49 4.46 -4.06
N ILE A 97 19.54 3.98 -2.82
CA ILE A 97 18.71 4.52 -1.72
C ILE A 97 18.97 6.01 -1.45
N ASP A 98 20.18 6.47 -1.66
CA ASP A 98 20.57 7.88 -1.55
C ASP A 98 20.02 8.77 -2.68
N ARG A 99 19.57 8.17 -3.78
CA ARG A 99 18.98 8.85 -4.94
C ARG A 99 17.46 8.77 -5.02
N VAL A 100 16.83 7.92 -4.23
CA VAL A 100 15.36 7.69 -4.30
C VAL A 100 14.57 9.00 -4.18
N ILE A 101 14.96 9.88 -3.26
CA ILE A 101 14.26 11.17 -3.06
C ILE A 101 14.43 12.09 -4.27
N GLU A 102 15.63 12.13 -4.84
CA GLU A 102 15.93 12.97 -6.02
C GLU A 102 15.21 12.43 -7.28
N GLU A 103 15.24 11.12 -7.50
CA GLU A 103 14.66 10.49 -8.70
C GLU A 103 13.13 10.42 -8.66
N LEU A 104 12.52 10.23 -7.48
CA LEU A 104 11.07 10.29 -7.34
C LEU A 104 10.49 11.71 -7.40
N GLY A 105 11.33 12.74 -7.13
CA GLY A 105 10.91 14.14 -7.17
C GLY A 105 11.07 14.83 -8.53
N GLN A 106 11.73 14.23 -9.50
CA GLN A 106 12.07 14.90 -10.76
C GLN A 106 10.99 14.86 -11.84
N ASP A 107 10.14 13.83 -11.87
CA ASP A 107 9.19 13.64 -12.97
C ASP A 107 7.82 14.32 -12.73
N VAL A 108 7.37 14.46 -11.49
CA VAL A 108 6.07 15.04 -11.16
C VAL A 108 6.13 15.80 -9.85
N GLN A 109 5.91 17.11 -9.89
CA GLN A 109 5.78 17.92 -8.67
C GLN A 109 4.39 17.72 -8.06
N VAL A 110 4.35 17.19 -6.84
CA VAL A 110 3.13 17.09 -6.05
C VAL A 110 2.94 18.39 -5.27
N GLU A 111 1.87 19.11 -5.59
CA GLU A 111 1.50 20.34 -4.87
C GLU A 111 0.88 19.99 -3.51
N GLU A 112 1.39 20.58 -2.44
CA GLU A 112 0.83 20.48 -1.09
C GLU A 112 0.12 21.79 -0.73
N VAL A 113 -1.08 21.68 -0.15
CA VAL A 113 -1.87 22.80 0.31
C VAL A 113 -2.22 22.66 1.78
N ALA A 114 -2.08 23.75 2.54
CA ALA A 114 -2.42 23.76 3.97
C ALA A 114 -3.91 23.98 4.23
N GLU A 115 -4.65 24.52 3.27
CA GLU A 115 -6.07 24.84 3.39
C GLU A 115 -6.84 24.24 2.20
N ALA A 116 -8.02 23.69 2.49
CA ALA A 116 -8.96 23.26 1.47
C ALA A 116 -9.95 24.41 1.18
N LEU A 117 -10.23 24.64 -0.10
CA LEU A 117 -11.13 25.72 -0.53
C LEU A 117 -12.55 25.18 -0.85
N PRO A 118 -13.60 26.01 -0.73
CA PRO A 118 -14.95 25.64 -1.12
C PRO A 118 -15.01 25.13 -2.57
N GLY A 119 -15.65 23.99 -2.78
CA GLY A 119 -15.73 23.31 -4.08
C GLY A 119 -14.68 22.25 -4.32
N GLN A 120 -13.63 22.21 -3.53
CA GLN A 120 -12.68 21.07 -3.50
C GLN A 120 -13.25 19.92 -2.68
N VAL A 121 -12.74 18.72 -2.93
CA VAL A 121 -13.03 17.50 -2.16
C VAL A 121 -11.76 17.02 -1.48
N VAL A 122 -11.81 16.82 -0.18
CA VAL A 122 -10.74 16.12 0.53
C VAL A 122 -11.04 14.64 0.54
N ILE A 123 -10.11 13.84 0.04
CA ILE A 123 -10.17 12.39 0.11
C ILE A 123 -9.28 11.92 1.26
N ASP A 124 -9.92 11.45 2.33
CA ASP A 124 -9.22 10.83 3.44
C ASP A 124 -8.82 9.40 3.06
N ILE A 125 -7.52 9.21 2.84
CA ILE A 125 -6.98 7.93 2.39
C ILE A 125 -6.47 7.05 3.53
N ARG A 126 -6.70 7.42 4.78
CA ARG A 126 -6.30 6.63 5.94
C ARG A 126 -7.00 5.26 5.97
N HIS A 127 -6.50 4.38 6.83
CA HIS A 127 -7.19 3.11 7.10
C HIS A 127 -8.58 3.39 7.68
N PRO A 128 -9.61 2.58 7.36
CA PRO A 128 -10.96 2.78 7.88
C PRO A 128 -11.02 2.92 9.41
N ASP A 129 -10.27 2.11 10.15
CA ASP A 129 -10.21 2.17 11.61
C ASP A 129 -9.69 3.53 12.10
N GLN A 130 -8.69 4.11 11.42
CA GLN A 130 -8.18 5.45 11.76
C GLN A 130 -9.20 6.55 11.48
N VAL A 131 -9.97 6.40 10.40
CA VAL A 131 -11.05 7.33 10.05
C VAL A 131 -12.20 7.23 11.06
N GLU A 132 -12.52 6.02 11.53
CA GLU A 132 -13.55 5.79 12.55
C GLU A 132 -13.13 6.35 13.91
N ASP A 133 -11.88 6.12 14.32
CA ASP A 133 -11.35 6.62 15.60
C ASP A 133 -11.20 8.15 15.63
N GLN A 134 -10.80 8.75 14.51
CA GLN A 134 -10.53 10.17 14.37
C GLN A 134 -11.04 10.70 13.04
N PRO A 135 -12.36 10.95 12.89
CA PRO A 135 -12.93 11.48 11.67
C PRO A 135 -12.31 12.83 11.28
N LEU A 136 -11.99 13.01 10.01
CA LEU A 136 -11.55 14.30 9.49
C LEU A 136 -12.79 15.15 9.17
N GLU A 137 -13.03 16.19 9.94
CA GLU A 137 -14.13 17.12 9.75
C GLU A 137 -13.58 18.50 9.36
N LEU A 138 -13.99 19.02 8.21
CA LEU A 138 -13.61 20.33 7.70
C LEU A 138 -14.85 21.17 7.40
N ALA A 139 -15.00 22.30 8.07
CA ALA A 139 -16.18 23.14 7.93
C ALA A 139 -16.36 23.62 6.48
N GLY A 140 -17.48 23.25 5.87
CA GLY A 140 -17.85 23.66 4.51
C GLY A 140 -17.08 22.95 3.38
N ILE A 141 -16.31 21.92 3.67
CA ILE A 141 -15.56 21.11 2.71
C ILE A 141 -16.16 19.70 2.65
N ASP A 142 -16.32 19.18 1.44
CA ASP A 142 -16.72 17.79 1.20
C ASP A 142 -15.53 16.87 1.54
N VAL A 143 -15.68 16.02 2.56
CA VAL A 143 -14.66 15.03 2.96
C VAL A 143 -15.18 13.63 2.66
N GLN A 144 -14.45 12.88 1.85
CA GLN A 144 -14.81 11.53 1.44
C GLN A 144 -13.75 10.53 1.91
N ALA A 145 -14.17 9.46 2.54
CA ALA A 145 -13.28 8.37 2.88
C ALA A 145 -13.06 7.46 1.66
N MET A 146 -11.79 7.31 1.27
CA MET A 146 -11.38 6.38 0.23
C MET A 146 -10.02 5.80 0.63
N PRO A 147 -9.99 4.64 1.29
CA PRO A 147 -8.76 4.07 1.81
C PRO A 147 -7.65 3.99 0.76
N PHE A 148 -6.40 4.20 1.19
CA PHE A 148 -5.21 4.24 0.34
C PHE A 148 -5.12 3.09 -0.69
N TYR A 149 -5.55 1.88 -0.33
CA TYR A 149 -5.54 0.71 -1.21
C TYR A 149 -6.61 0.77 -2.32
N ALA A 150 -7.60 1.64 -2.20
CA ALA A 150 -8.66 1.80 -3.21
C ALA A 150 -8.43 3.01 -4.12
N VAL A 151 -7.63 3.99 -3.68
CA VAL A 151 -7.46 5.28 -4.35
C VAL A 151 -7.09 5.13 -5.82
N ASN A 152 -6.02 4.40 -6.12
CA ASN A 152 -5.50 4.31 -7.49
C ASN A 152 -6.51 3.69 -8.48
N ASN A 153 -7.38 2.80 -7.99
CA ASN A 153 -8.40 2.17 -8.84
C ASN A 153 -9.67 3.01 -8.97
N ARG A 154 -10.10 3.64 -7.87
CA ARG A 154 -11.39 4.36 -7.82
C ARG A 154 -11.27 5.82 -8.21
N PHE A 155 -10.09 6.42 -8.18
CA PHE A 155 -9.91 7.82 -8.53
C PHE A 155 -10.36 8.13 -9.97
N LYS A 156 -10.15 7.20 -10.89
CA LYS A 156 -10.60 7.32 -12.29
C LYS A 156 -12.13 7.37 -12.48
N GLU A 157 -12.88 6.97 -11.45
CA GLU A 157 -14.35 7.00 -11.44
C GLU A 157 -14.90 8.34 -10.96
N LEU A 158 -14.02 9.22 -10.43
CA LEU A 158 -14.39 10.52 -9.91
C LEU A 158 -14.55 11.56 -11.04
N ASP A 159 -15.28 12.64 -10.74
CA ASP A 159 -15.49 13.74 -11.70
C ASP A 159 -14.16 14.46 -12.00
N ALA A 160 -13.70 14.35 -13.24
CA ALA A 160 -12.45 14.97 -13.68
C ALA A 160 -12.44 16.51 -13.61
N ASN A 161 -13.61 17.16 -13.49
CA ASN A 161 -13.73 18.63 -13.38
C ASN A 161 -13.60 19.15 -11.94
N ARG A 162 -13.59 18.25 -10.95
CA ARG A 162 -13.41 18.63 -9.54
C ARG A 162 -11.94 18.51 -9.14
N GLN A 163 -11.53 19.34 -8.17
CA GLN A 163 -10.20 19.27 -7.56
C GLN A 163 -10.25 18.37 -6.31
N TYR A 164 -9.32 17.45 -6.20
CA TYR A 164 -9.22 16.50 -5.11
C TYR A 164 -7.94 16.71 -4.31
N LEU A 165 -8.06 16.66 -3.00
CA LEU A 165 -6.97 16.83 -2.07
C LEU A 165 -6.82 15.52 -1.26
N LEU A 166 -5.75 14.76 -1.47
CA LEU A 166 -5.51 13.54 -0.71
C LEU A 166 -4.97 13.88 0.69
N TYR A 167 -5.54 13.26 1.70
CA TYR A 167 -5.15 13.45 3.09
C TYR A 167 -4.73 12.14 3.77
N CYS A 168 -3.63 12.19 4.49
CA CYS A 168 -3.27 11.24 5.55
C CYS A 168 -2.48 11.97 6.64
N ASP A 169 -2.41 11.41 7.85
CA ASP A 169 -1.87 12.09 9.04
C ASP A 169 -0.45 12.65 8.86
N ARG A 170 0.43 11.94 8.15
CA ARG A 170 1.84 12.33 7.96
C ARG A 170 2.15 12.89 6.58
N GLY A 171 1.19 12.92 5.68
CA GLY A 171 1.40 13.38 4.30
C GLY A 171 2.20 12.43 3.40
N VAL A 172 2.79 11.35 3.93
CA VAL A 172 3.64 10.43 3.16
C VAL A 172 2.85 9.62 2.15
N MET A 173 1.80 8.95 2.60
CA MET A 173 0.94 8.13 1.73
C MET A 173 0.17 8.99 0.74
N SER A 174 -0.37 10.13 1.17
CA SER A 174 -1.08 11.06 0.29
C SER A 174 -0.17 11.61 -0.80
N ARG A 175 1.10 11.92 -0.50
CA ARG A 175 2.07 12.33 -1.49
C ARG A 175 2.40 11.22 -2.48
N LEU A 176 2.61 9.98 -2.00
CA LEU A 176 2.91 8.83 -2.85
C LEU A 176 1.77 8.55 -3.84
N HIS A 177 0.52 8.54 -3.35
CA HIS A 177 -0.65 8.32 -4.21
C HIS A 177 -0.90 9.49 -5.15
N ALA A 178 -0.74 10.74 -4.71
CA ALA A 178 -0.85 11.91 -5.58
C ALA A 178 0.20 11.87 -6.71
N HIS A 179 1.46 11.51 -6.39
CA HIS A 179 2.52 11.34 -7.38
C HIS A 179 2.13 10.28 -8.43
N HIS A 180 1.64 9.13 -7.97
CA HIS A 180 1.20 8.05 -8.88
C HIS A 180 0.04 8.52 -9.79
N LEU A 181 -0.99 9.14 -9.22
CA LEU A 181 -2.14 9.65 -9.99
C LEU A 181 -1.73 10.71 -11.00
N LEU A 182 -0.85 11.65 -10.62
CA LEU A 182 -0.30 12.66 -11.52
C LEU A 182 0.50 12.00 -12.66
N SER A 183 1.28 10.96 -12.38
CA SER A 183 2.03 10.21 -13.39
C SER A 183 1.12 9.42 -14.35
N GLU A 184 -0.08 9.04 -13.90
CA GLU A 184 -1.13 8.43 -14.73
C GLU A 184 -1.97 9.46 -15.51
N GLY A 185 -1.66 10.77 -15.36
CA GLY A 185 -2.31 11.86 -16.10
C GLY A 185 -3.47 12.56 -15.40
N HIS A 186 -3.74 12.26 -14.14
CA HIS A 186 -4.78 12.92 -13.36
C HIS A 186 -4.28 14.28 -12.82
N ALA A 187 -4.47 15.37 -13.59
CA ALA A 187 -3.97 16.71 -13.22
C ALA A 187 -4.74 17.40 -12.07
N ASN A 188 -5.85 16.82 -11.61
CA ASN A 188 -6.78 17.41 -10.65
C ASN A 188 -6.60 16.91 -9.22
N VAL A 189 -5.40 16.44 -8.87
CA VAL A 189 -5.06 15.92 -7.55
C VAL A 189 -3.92 16.72 -6.91
N ARG A 190 -4.05 16.99 -5.61
CA ARG A 190 -3.05 17.61 -4.74
C ARG A 190 -3.03 16.91 -3.39
N VAL A 191 -2.16 17.34 -2.50
CA VAL A 191 -2.08 16.84 -1.12
C VAL A 191 -2.59 17.90 -0.15
N TYR A 192 -3.54 17.53 0.70
CA TYR A 192 -3.93 18.34 1.85
C TYR A 192 -3.02 18.02 3.03
N ARG A 193 -2.32 19.03 3.49
CA ARG A 193 -1.41 18.94 4.64
C ARG A 193 -1.61 20.14 5.55
N PRO A 194 -2.57 20.06 6.49
CA PRO A 194 -2.76 21.13 7.46
C PRO A 194 -1.50 21.33 8.32
N ALA A 195 -1.32 22.55 8.80
CA ALA A 195 -0.16 22.94 9.61
C ALA A 195 -0.15 22.26 11.00
#